data_eff2344831fb99303e31b73c28d5d9aa
#
_entry.id   eff2344831fb99303e31b73c28d5d9aa
#
_cell.length_a   1.000
_cell.length_b   1.000
_cell.length_c   1.000
_cell.angle_alpha   90.00
_cell.angle_beta   90.00
_cell.angle_gamma   90.00
#
_symmetry.space_group_name_H-M   'P 1'
#
loop_
_entity.id
_entity.type
_entity.pdbx_description
1 polymer ?
#
loop_
_entity_poly.entity_id
_entity_poly.type
_entity_poly.pdbx_seq_one_letter_code
_entity_poly.pdbx_strand_id
1 'polypeptide(L)'
;MKTIPLLPDIALRELQTDDAAEIFAAIDGERAYLGRWLPFVQFTRCEEDSLRYIRSVLEAPYREAVFTIRDGGRFIGLIGFKSTDPLTRTTEIGYWLREAWQGRGIITTAVAALCRMAREELALRTVTIKCATGNGPSNRIPQRLGFTLARIEPRAELLENGRYTDANVYRLHLKEGTEPADAGAL
;
A
#
# COMPACT_ATOMS: atom_id res chain seq x y z
N MET A 1 -6.49 -16.56 8.86
CA MET A 1 -5.33 -15.69 8.50
C MET A 1 -4.93 -16.00 7.08
N LYS A 2 -5.07 -15.02 6.18
CA LYS A 2 -4.74 -15.17 4.75
C LYS A 2 -3.25 -14.88 4.52
N THR A 3 -2.61 -15.72 3.70
CA THR A 3 -1.22 -15.51 3.25
C THR A 3 -1.19 -15.63 1.73
N ILE A 4 -0.50 -14.70 1.06
CA ILE A 4 -0.37 -14.66 -0.39
C ILE A 4 1.13 -14.66 -0.72
N PRO A 5 1.68 -15.72 -1.31
CA PRO A 5 3.06 -15.73 -1.76
C PRO A 5 3.23 -14.76 -2.93
N LEU A 6 4.33 -14.01 -2.95
CA LEU A 6 4.66 -13.04 -4.01
C LEU A 6 5.90 -13.44 -4.80
N LEU A 7 7.01 -13.65 -4.10
CA LEU A 7 8.34 -13.98 -4.62
C LEU A 7 8.96 -15.06 -3.71
N PRO A 8 10.08 -15.68 -4.06
CA PRO A 8 10.81 -16.51 -3.12
C PRO A 8 11.04 -15.75 -1.81
N ASP A 9 10.67 -16.36 -0.69
CA ASP A 9 10.75 -15.81 0.67
C ASP A 9 9.90 -14.56 0.98
N ILE A 10 9.26 -13.94 -0.03
CA ILE A 10 8.38 -12.77 0.15
C ILE A 10 6.91 -13.18 0.09
N ALA A 11 6.16 -12.81 1.12
CA ALA A 11 4.71 -13.05 1.19
C ALA A 11 3.96 -11.87 1.81
N LEU A 12 2.68 -11.75 1.44
CA LEU A 12 1.72 -10.95 2.19
C LEU A 12 1.08 -11.81 3.26
N ARG A 13 0.99 -11.29 4.47
CA ARG A 13 0.27 -11.91 5.58
C ARG A 13 -0.78 -10.93 6.09
N GLU A 14 -2.00 -11.39 6.26
CA GLU A 14 -3.10 -10.56 6.79
C GLU A 14 -2.69 -9.91 8.11
N LEU A 15 -2.97 -8.61 8.23
CA LEU A 15 -2.60 -7.78 9.39
C LEU A 15 -3.22 -8.33 10.67
N GLN A 16 -2.44 -8.41 11.75
CA GLN A 16 -2.85 -8.88 13.07
C GLN A 16 -2.47 -7.85 14.14
N THR A 17 -3.13 -7.89 15.29
CA THR A 17 -2.83 -7.00 16.41
C THR A 17 -1.39 -7.15 16.93
N ASP A 18 -0.85 -8.36 16.85
CA ASP A 18 0.51 -8.68 17.29
C ASP A 18 1.61 -8.08 16.39
N ASP A 19 1.23 -7.51 15.24
CA ASP A 19 2.16 -6.82 14.35
C ASP A 19 2.56 -5.42 14.84
N ALA A 20 1.89 -4.88 15.86
CA ALA A 20 2.07 -3.50 16.32
C ALA A 20 3.51 -3.16 16.66
N ALA A 21 4.20 -4.02 17.41
CA ALA A 21 5.58 -3.82 17.82
C ALA A 21 6.54 -3.76 16.62
N GLU A 22 6.42 -4.69 15.66
CA GLU A 22 7.27 -4.73 14.46
C GLU A 22 7.01 -3.53 13.54
N ILE A 23 5.74 -3.13 13.38
CA ILE A 23 5.34 -1.94 12.60
C ILE A 23 5.95 -0.68 13.21
N PHE A 24 5.78 -0.49 14.53
CA PHE A 24 6.36 0.66 15.23
C PHE A 24 7.87 0.68 15.11
N ALA A 25 8.55 -0.43 15.38
CA ALA A 25 10.01 -0.52 15.30
C ALA A 25 10.53 -0.20 13.89
N ALA A 26 9.83 -0.63 12.83
CA ALA A 26 10.21 -0.32 11.46
C ALA A 26 10.02 1.17 11.13
N ILE A 27 8.93 1.79 11.59
CA ILE A 27 8.68 3.23 11.39
C ILE A 27 9.71 4.05 12.18
N ASP A 28 9.95 3.69 13.45
CA ASP A 28 10.86 4.42 14.32
C ASP A 28 12.31 4.37 13.82
N GLY A 29 12.75 3.21 13.35
CA GLY A 29 14.08 3.03 12.79
C GLY A 29 14.32 3.73 11.45
N GLU A 30 13.26 4.10 10.73
CA GLU A 30 13.36 4.66 9.37
C GLU A 30 12.57 5.99 9.21
N ARG A 31 12.35 6.75 10.31
CA ARG A 31 11.56 8.01 10.28
C ARG A 31 12.03 8.99 9.21
N ALA A 32 13.33 9.23 9.11
CA ALA A 32 13.89 10.18 8.15
C ALA A 32 13.62 9.76 6.68
N TYR A 33 13.57 8.46 6.43
CA TYR A 33 13.28 7.92 5.10
C TYR A 33 11.77 7.91 4.81
N LEU A 34 10.97 7.32 5.69
CA LEU A 34 9.52 7.18 5.51
C LEU A 34 8.80 8.53 5.61
N GLY A 35 9.21 9.41 6.52
CA GLY A 35 8.60 10.73 6.74
C GLY A 35 8.75 11.69 5.57
N ARG A 36 9.62 11.39 4.60
CA ARG A 36 9.70 12.18 3.36
C ARG A 36 8.39 12.17 2.56
N TRP A 37 7.59 11.09 2.70
CA TRP A 37 6.43 10.85 1.85
C TRP A 37 5.17 10.44 2.60
N LEU A 38 5.30 10.02 3.87
CA LEU A 38 4.24 9.39 4.64
C LEU A 38 3.87 10.26 5.84
N PRO A 39 2.73 10.98 5.76
CA PRO A 39 2.31 11.91 6.82
C PRO A 39 2.11 11.25 8.18
N PHE A 40 1.70 9.98 8.22
CA PHE A 40 1.41 9.27 9.46
C PHE A 40 2.64 9.05 10.36
N VAL A 41 3.86 9.08 9.81
CA VAL A 41 5.11 8.86 10.55
C VAL A 41 5.24 9.84 11.73
N GLN A 42 4.84 11.09 11.56
CA GLN A 42 4.86 12.10 12.62
C GLN A 42 3.91 11.79 13.79
N PHE A 43 2.86 11.01 13.53
CA PHE A 43 1.83 10.66 14.52
C PHE A 43 2.05 9.27 15.14
N THR A 44 2.91 8.44 14.56
CA THR A 44 3.28 7.13 15.10
C THR A 44 4.49 7.28 16.02
N ARG A 45 4.24 7.52 17.31
CA ARG A 45 5.26 7.87 18.32
C ARG A 45 5.58 6.74 19.29
N CYS A 46 4.68 5.78 19.39
CA CYS A 46 4.83 4.59 20.24
C CYS A 46 4.09 3.40 19.61
N GLU A 47 4.32 2.23 20.18
CA GLU A 47 3.66 0.98 19.74
C GLU A 47 2.12 1.07 19.79
N GLU A 48 1.57 1.74 20.80
CA GLU A 48 0.12 1.92 20.95
C GLU A 48 -0.51 2.70 19.78
N ASP A 49 0.24 3.61 19.15
CA ASP A 49 -0.25 4.30 17.95
C ASP A 49 -0.38 3.33 16.77
N SER A 50 0.58 2.40 16.61
CA SER A 50 0.50 1.32 15.62
C SER A 50 -0.65 0.37 15.93
N LEU A 51 -0.83 0.00 17.19
CA LEU A 51 -1.94 -0.87 17.62
C LEU A 51 -3.30 -0.20 17.39
N ARG A 52 -3.42 1.09 17.63
CA ARG A 52 -4.64 1.87 17.36
C ARG A 52 -4.97 1.89 15.87
N TYR A 53 -3.97 2.08 15.01
CA TYR A 53 -4.14 1.95 13.57
C TYR A 53 -4.64 0.56 13.18
N ILE A 54 -4.00 -0.51 13.69
CA ILE A 54 -4.40 -1.89 13.39
C ILE A 54 -5.86 -2.13 13.81
N ARG A 55 -6.24 -1.73 15.02
CA ARG A 55 -7.63 -1.87 15.48
C ARG A 55 -8.61 -1.14 14.58
N SER A 56 -8.29 0.09 14.17
CA SER A 56 -9.16 0.87 13.27
C SER A 56 -9.37 0.18 11.92
N VAL A 57 -8.38 -0.54 11.41
CA VAL A 57 -8.48 -1.34 10.18
C VAL A 57 -9.32 -2.60 10.40
N LEU A 58 -9.07 -3.33 11.49
CA LEU A 58 -9.74 -4.60 11.77
C LEU A 58 -11.24 -4.42 12.17
N GLU A 59 -11.56 -3.27 12.75
CA GLU A 59 -12.92 -2.90 13.21
C GLU A 59 -13.71 -2.11 12.15
N ALA A 60 -13.10 -1.79 11.02
CA ALA A 60 -13.75 -1.04 9.94
C ALA A 60 -15.01 -1.80 9.44
N PRO A 61 -16.15 -1.10 9.21
CA PRO A 61 -17.41 -1.74 8.78
C PRO A 61 -17.31 -2.47 7.44
N TYR A 62 -16.46 -1.98 6.56
CA TYR A 62 -16.02 -2.69 5.37
C TYR A 62 -14.58 -3.12 5.62
N ARG A 63 -14.42 -4.41 5.94
CA ARG A 63 -13.12 -4.98 6.30
C ARG A 63 -12.09 -4.69 5.19
N GLU A 64 -11.33 -3.63 5.39
CA GLU A 64 -10.22 -3.29 4.49
C GLU A 64 -9.16 -4.38 4.61
N ALA A 65 -8.86 -5.06 3.50
CA ALA A 65 -7.82 -6.08 3.51
C ALA A 65 -6.46 -5.40 3.50
N VAL A 66 -5.83 -5.36 4.67
CA VAL A 66 -4.46 -4.86 4.86
C VAL A 66 -3.55 -6.02 5.21
N PHE A 67 -2.37 -6.02 4.62
CA PHE A 67 -1.37 -7.06 4.75
C PHE A 67 -0.04 -6.49 5.20
N THR A 68 0.66 -7.22 6.08
CA THR A 68 2.09 -7.07 6.27
C THR A 68 2.83 -7.71 5.09
N ILE A 69 3.90 -7.06 4.63
CA ILE A 69 4.83 -7.65 3.67
C ILE A 69 5.96 -8.27 4.48
N ARG A 70 6.27 -9.54 4.20
CA ARG A 70 7.25 -10.28 4.99
C ARG A 70 8.30 -10.95 4.10
N ASP A 71 9.55 -10.94 4.56
CA ASP A 71 10.70 -11.60 3.96
C ASP A 71 11.21 -12.67 4.94
N GLY A 72 11.04 -13.96 4.63
CA GLY A 72 11.36 -15.06 5.53
C GLY A 72 10.70 -14.94 6.92
N GLY A 73 9.51 -14.34 7.00
CA GLY A 73 8.82 -14.05 8.26
C GLY A 73 9.12 -12.66 8.86
N ARG A 74 10.21 -11.99 8.47
CA ARG A 74 10.56 -10.65 8.92
C ARG A 74 9.63 -9.60 8.32
N PHE A 75 9.11 -8.71 9.14
CA PHE A 75 8.32 -7.56 8.69
C PHE A 75 9.16 -6.57 7.89
N ILE A 76 8.70 -6.21 6.69
CA ILE A 76 9.40 -5.28 5.79
C ILE A 76 8.53 -4.15 5.23
N GLY A 77 7.22 -4.16 5.46
CA GLY A 77 6.31 -3.11 4.99
C GLY A 77 4.84 -3.47 5.11
N LEU A 78 4.00 -2.58 4.66
CA LEU A 78 2.54 -2.75 4.61
C LEU A 78 2.01 -2.45 3.21
N ILE A 79 0.93 -3.15 2.87
CA ILE A 79 0.09 -2.86 1.70
C ILE A 79 -1.36 -3.20 2.01
N GLY A 80 -2.30 -2.43 1.49
CA GLY A 80 -3.71 -2.74 1.70
C GLY A 80 -4.64 -1.86 0.92
N PHE A 81 -5.90 -2.22 0.97
CA PHE A 81 -6.99 -1.39 0.49
C PHE A 81 -7.32 -0.33 1.54
N LYS A 82 -7.71 0.83 1.08
CA LYS A 82 -8.29 1.90 1.89
C LYS A 82 -9.39 2.61 1.12
N SER A 83 -10.31 3.23 1.84
CA SER A 83 -11.43 3.97 1.23
C SER A 83 -12.21 3.14 0.21
N THR A 84 -12.49 1.88 0.54
CA THR A 84 -13.27 1.00 -0.33
C THR A 84 -14.74 1.40 -0.29
N ASP A 85 -15.31 1.68 -1.46
CA ASP A 85 -16.73 1.98 -1.66
C ASP A 85 -17.39 0.86 -2.46
N PRO A 86 -18.23 0.04 -1.81
CA PRO A 86 -18.92 -1.06 -2.48
C PRO A 86 -20.00 -0.59 -3.47
N LEU A 87 -20.55 0.62 -3.31
CA LEU A 87 -21.57 1.15 -4.21
C LEU A 87 -20.96 1.54 -5.55
N THR A 88 -19.88 2.28 -5.54
CA THR A 88 -19.14 2.66 -6.75
C THR A 88 -18.17 1.57 -7.22
N ARG A 89 -17.97 0.52 -6.41
CA ARG A 89 -17.03 -0.60 -6.64
C ARG A 89 -15.60 -0.09 -6.88
N THR A 90 -15.18 0.85 -6.06
CA THR A 90 -13.85 1.48 -6.13
C THR A 90 -13.07 1.27 -4.85
N THR A 91 -11.76 1.26 -4.94
CA THR A 91 -10.86 1.25 -3.78
C THR A 91 -9.57 1.99 -4.09
N GLU A 92 -8.83 2.36 -3.04
CA GLU A 92 -7.48 2.88 -3.14
C GLU A 92 -6.50 1.86 -2.55
N ILE A 93 -5.37 1.61 -3.22
CA ILE A 93 -4.26 0.82 -2.64
C ILE A 93 -3.23 1.78 -2.07
N GLY A 94 -2.93 1.61 -0.78
CA GLY A 94 -1.83 2.26 -0.08
C GLY A 94 -0.73 1.26 0.28
N TYR A 95 0.53 1.70 0.24
CA TYR A 95 1.67 0.85 0.58
C TYR A 95 2.87 1.66 1.07
N TRP A 96 3.73 1.00 1.83
CA TRP A 96 5.09 1.44 2.11
C TRP A 96 6.00 0.23 2.32
N LEU A 97 7.30 0.44 2.12
CA LEU A 97 8.31 -0.60 2.21
C LEU A 97 9.56 -0.01 2.86
N ARG A 98 10.23 -0.77 3.71
CA ARG A 98 11.52 -0.41 4.30
C ARG A 98 12.56 -0.17 3.21
N GLU A 99 13.48 0.78 3.46
CA GLU A 99 14.46 1.25 2.47
C GLU A 99 15.31 0.12 1.88
N ALA A 100 15.80 -0.78 2.73
CA ALA A 100 16.67 -1.88 2.32
C ALA A 100 16.04 -2.90 1.35
N TRP A 101 14.71 -2.92 1.22
CA TRP A 101 13.97 -3.84 0.33
C TRP A 101 13.49 -3.18 -0.96
N GLN A 102 13.82 -1.92 -1.17
CA GLN A 102 13.43 -1.20 -2.39
C GLN A 102 14.14 -1.71 -3.65
N GLY A 103 13.56 -1.42 -4.81
CA GLY A 103 14.17 -1.77 -6.10
C GLY A 103 14.08 -3.25 -6.50
N ARG A 104 13.46 -4.12 -5.68
CA ARG A 104 13.37 -5.57 -5.90
C ARG A 104 12.03 -6.01 -6.52
N GLY A 105 11.19 -5.10 -6.99
CA GLY A 105 9.88 -5.43 -7.58
C GLY A 105 8.79 -5.82 -6.58
N ILE A 106 9.09 -5.90 -5.28
CA ILE A 106 8.17 -6.40 -4.22
C ILE A 106 6.83 -5.67 -4.26
N ILE A 107 6.82 -4.33 -4.23
CA ILE A 107 5.57 -3.56 -4.24
C ILE A 107 4.82 -3.72 -5.57
N THR A 108 5.53 -3.77 -6.70
CA THR A 108 4.88 -4.00 -8.01
C THR A 108 4.12 -5.33 -8.02
N THR A 109 4.75 -6.41 -7.56
CA THR A 109 4.12 -7.74 -7.45
C THR A 109 2.98 -7.74 -6.43
N ALA A 110 3.15 -7.05 -5.29
CA ALA A 110 2.12 -6.93 -4.26
C ALA A 110 0.89 -6.17 -4.77
N VAL A 111 1.06 -5.05 -5.47
CA VAL A 111 -0.05 -4.30 -6.09
C VAL A 111 -0.76 -5.14 -7.13
N ALA A 112 -0.04 -5.88 -7.99
CA ALA A 112 -0.65 -6.79 -8.95
C ALA A 112 -1.52 -7.86 -8.27
N ALA A 113 -1.03 -8.44 -7.16
CA ALA A 113 -1.79 -9.41 -6.36
C ALA A 113 -3.07 -8.78 -5.76
N LEU A 114 -2.99 -7.56 -5.23
CA LEU A 114 -4.17 -6.86 -4.72
C LEU A 114 -5.16 -6.47 -5.82
N CYS A 115 -4.71 -6.07 -7.00
CA CYS A 115 -5.59 -5.81 -8.15
C CYS A 115 -6.36 -7.07 -8.56
N ARG A 116 -5.71 -8.22 -8.54
CA ARG A 116 -6.34 -9.52 -8.79
C ARG A 116 -7.39 -9.84 -7.73
N MET A 117 -7.02 -9.70 -6.44
CA MET A 117 -7.95 -9.87 -5.32
C MET A 117 -9.15 -8.92 -5.39
N ALA A 118 -8.93 -7.64 -5.72
CA ALA A 118 -9.98 -6.64 -5.89
C ALA A 118 -11.00 -7.08 -6.95
N ARG A 119 -10.53 -7.61 -8.07
CA ARG A 119 -11.37 -8.11 -9.17
C ARG A 119 -12.11 -9.40 -8.80
N GLU A 120 -11.38 -10.40 -8.33
CA GLU A 120 -11.87 -11.79 -8.24
C GLU A 120 -12.64 -12.06 -6.93
N GLU A 121 -12.19 -11.48 -5.82
CA GLU A 121 -12.79 -11.76 -4.51
C GLU A 121 -13.75 -10.64 -4.06
N LEU A 122 -13.46 -9.38 -4.42
CA LEU A 122 -14.23 -8.22 -3.95
C LEU A 122 -15.15 -7.63 -5.02
N ALA A 123 -15.11 -8.15 -6.25
CA ALA A 123 -15.89 -7.69 -7.39
C ALA A 123 -15.78 -6.16 -7.64
N LEU A 124 -14.64 -5.57 -7.30
CA LEU A 124 -14.37 -4.15 -7.53
C LEU A 124 -14.07 -3.90 -9.01
N ARG A 125 -14.35 -2.68 -9.48
CA ARG A 125 -14.16 -2.28 -10.89
C ARG A 125 -13.05 -1.29 -11.11
N THR A 126 -12.65 -0.58 -10.07
CA THR A 126 -11.64 0.46 -10.18
C THR A 126 -10.72 0.46 -8.97
N VAL A 127 -9.44 0.49 -9.25
CA VAL A 127 -8.39 0.67 -8.23
C VAL A 127 -7.69 1.99 -8.49
N THR A 128 -7.45 2.74 -7.43
CA THR A 128 -6.64 3.97 -7.45
C THR A 128 -5.38 3.81 -6.63
N ILE A 129 -4.34 4.55 -7.00
CA ILE A 129 -3.10 4.70 -6.22
C ILE A 129 -2.75 6.18 -6.21
N LYS A 130 -2.45 6.73 -5.02
CA LYS A 130 -1.96 8.08 -4.87
C LYS A 130 -0.47 8.07 -4.54
N CYS A 131 0.30 8.86 -5.26
CA CYS A 131 1.73 9.03 -5.03
C CYS A 131 2.08 10.50 -4.99
N ALA A 132 2.85 10.94 -3.99
CA ALA A 132 3.44 12.27 -4.03
C ALA A 132 4.16 12.50 -5.37
N THR A 133 3.96 13.67 -6.00
CA THR A 133 4.49 13.95 -7.34
C THR A 133 6.00 13.80 -7.43
N GLY A 134 6.71 14.17 -6.34
CA GLY A 134 8.18 14.03 -6.24
C GLY A 134 8.69 12.62 -5.92
N ASN A 135 7.81 11.66 -5.57
CA ASN A 135 8.21 10.29 -5.23
C ASN A 135 8.33 9.42 -6.49
N GLY A 136 9.41 9.59 -7.24
CA GLY A 136 9.66 8.87 -8.49
C GLY A 136 9.55 7.35 -8.38
N PRO A 137 10.17 6.68 -7.39
CA PRO A 137 10.04 5.25 -7.19
C PRO A 137 8.57 4.79 -7.06
N SER A 138 7.77 5.49 -6.24
CA SER A 138 6.35 5.14 -6.03
C SER A 138 5.53 5.36 -7.30
N ASN A 139 5.78 6.44 -8.05
CA ASN A 139 5.07 6.74 -9.30
C ASN A 139 5.33 5.69 -10.41
N ARG A 140 6.50 5.08 -10.45
CA ARG A 140 6.82 4.04 -11.46
C ARG A 140 6.01 2.76 -11.28
N ILE A 141 5.49 2.47 -10.08
CA ILE A 141 4.74 1.25 -9.80
C ILE A 141 3.41 1.21 -10.56
N PRO A 142 2.47 2.18 -10.37
CA PRO A 142 1.23 2.20 -11.13
C PRO A 142 1.46 2.32 -12.64
N GLN A 143 2.48 3.07 -13.09
CA GLN A 143 2.82 3.18 -14.51
C GLN A 143 3.17 1.84 -15.14
N ARG A 144 4.02 1.03 -14.47
CA ARG A 144 4.37 -0.33 -14.93
C ARG A 144 3.19 -1.28 -14.99
N LEU A 145 2.21 -1.10 -14.12
CA LEU A 145 1.01 -1.93 -14.03
C LEU A 145 -0.15 -1.43 -14.91
N GLY A 146 0.11 -0.46 -15.79
CA GLY A 146 -0.90 0.02 -16.76
C GLY A 146 -1.97 0.94 -16.16
N PHE A 147 -1.74 1.49 -14.97
CA PHE A 147 -2.59 2.56 -14.45
C PHE A 147 -2.39 3.83 -15.27
N THR A 148 -3.48 4.57 -15.50
CA THR A 148 -3.44 5.88 -16.16
C THR A 148 -3.44 7.00 -15.11
N LEU A 149 -2.69 8.07 -15.38
CA LEU A 149 -2.77 9.28 -14.55
C LEU A 149 -4.15 9.94 -14.78
N ALA A 150 -4.99 9.93 -13.75
CA ALA A 150 -6.34 10.48 -13.82
C ALA A 150 -6.38 11.98 -13.50
N ARG A 151 -5.61 12.42 -12.50
CA ARG A 151 -5.50 13.82 -12.08
C ARG A 151 -4.30 14.03 -11.16
N ILE A 152 -3.98 15.30 -10.91
CA ILE A 152 -3.08 15.72 -9.84
C ILE A 152 -3.93 16.40 -8.77
N GLU A 153 -3.78 15.98 -7.53
CA GLU A 153 -4.40 16.62 -6.36
C GLU A 153 -3.39 17.60 -5.74
N PRO A 154 -3.63 18.92 -5.81
CA PRO A 154 -2.71 19.88 -5.21
C PRO A 154 -2.82 19.84 -3.68
N ARG A 155 -1.69 20.01 -3.00
CA ARG A 155 -1.58 20.05 -1.54
C ARG A 155 -2.26 18.84 -0.86
N ALA A 156 -2.11 17.67 -1.45
CA ALA A 156 -2.82 16.46 -1.05
C ALA A 156 -2.39 15.94 0.34
N GLU A 157 -1.12 16.13 0.70
CA GLU A 157 -0.55 15.61 1.94
C GLU A 157 0.30 16.67 2.64
N LEU A 158 0.11 16.82 3.96
CA LEU A 158 0.96 17.64 4.83
C LEU A 158 2.03 16.77 5.48
N LEU A 159 3.29 17.00 5.15
CA LEU A 159 4.43 16.27 5.68
C LEU A 159 4.92 16.88 7.01
N GLU A 160 5.73 16.11 7.76
CA GLU A 160 6.25 16.46 9.07
C GLU A 160 6.99 17.80 9.09
N ASN A 161 7.63 18.18 7.99
CA ASN A 161 8.32 19.47 7.85
C ASN A 161 7.41 20.67 7.59
N GLY A 162 6.09 20.51 7.72
CA GLY A 162 5.08 21.54 7.44
C GLY A 162 4.86 21.84 5.96
N ARG A 163 5.47 21.07 5.04
CA ARG A 163 5.31 21.24 3.60
C ARG A 163 4.16 20.39 3.07
N TYR A 164 3.35 20.99 2.22
CA TYR A 164 2.39 20.24 1.43
C TYR A 164 3.06 19.62 0.20
N THR A 165 2.65 18.42 -0.16
CA THR A 165 3.00 17.80 -1.43
C THR A 165 1.75 17.56 -2.27
N ASP A 166 1.89 17.75 -3.57
CA ASP A 166 0.86 17.35 -4.53
C ASP A 166 0.92 15.83 -4.74
N ALA A 167 -0.19 15.23 -5.11
CA ALA A 167 -0.25 13.80 -5.40
C ALA A 167 -0.76 13.53 -6.81
N ASN A 168 -0.05 12.66 -7.52
CA ASN A 168 -0.54 12.02 -8.72
C ASN A 168 -1.55 10.94 -8.33
N VAL A 169 -2.75 11.01 -8.90
CA VAL A 169 -3.80 10.01 -8.73
C VAL A 169 -3.84 9.13 -9.97
N TYR A 170 -3.39 7.90 -9.82
CA TYR A 170 -3.43 6.88 -10.85
C TYR A 170 -4.68 6.02 -10.73
N ARG A 171 -5.24 5.58 -11.86
CA ARG A 171 -6.44 4.75 -11.92
C ARG A 171 -6.27 3.58 -12.85
N LEU A 172 -6.74 2.40 -12.41
CA LEU A 172 -6.86 1.19 -13.21
C LEU A 172 -8.32 0.73 -13.21
N HIS A 173 -8.90 0.56 -14.40
CA HIS A 173 -10.18 -0.11 -14.54
C HIS A 173 -9.95 -1.61 -14.71
N LEU A 174 -10.47 -2.37 -13.74
CA LEU A 174 -10.41 -3.83 -13.74
C LEU A 174 -11.46 -4.36 -14.73
N LYS A 175 -11.03 -4.77 -15.91
CA LYS A 175 -11.92 -5.37 -16.91
C LYS A 175 -12.32 -6.78 -16.48
N GLU A 176 -13.55 -7.16 -16.74
CA GLU A 176 -13.99 -8.55 -16.61
C GLU A 176 -13.17 -9.38 -17.63
N GLY A 177 -12.38 -10.35 -17.15
CA GLY A 177 -11.67 -11.32 -18.00
C GLY A 177 -10.29 -10.95 -18.54
N THR A 178 -9.70 -9.79 -18.21
CA THR A 178 -8.30 -9.49 -18.59
C THR A 178 -7.38 -9.62 -17.39
N GLU A 179 -6.38 -10.50 -17.48
CA GLU A 179 -5.27 -10.50 -16.52
C GLU A 179 -4.53 -9.15 -16.56
N PRO A 180 -4.11 -8.59 -15.40
CA PRO A 180 -3.15 -7.51 -15.41
C PRO A 180 -1.91 -8.00 -16.15
N ALA A 181 -1.33 -7.15 -17.00
CA ALA A 181 -0.13 -7.48 -17.75
C ALA A 181 0.86 -8.23 -16.85
N ASP A 182 1.18 -9.44 -17.28
CA ASP A 182 2.09 -10.33 -16.57
C ASP A 182 3.36 -9.55 -16.25
N ALA A 183 3.69 -9.43 -14.95
CA ALA A 183 4.97 -8.91 -14.51
C ALA A 183 6.04 -9.99 -14.80
N GLY A 184 5.94 -10.55 -16.01
CA GLY A 184 6.77 -11.60 -16.50
C GLY A 184 8.18 -11.10 -16.80
N ALA A 185 9.08 -11.79 -16.19
CA ALA A 185 10.45 -12.05 -16.62
C ALA A 185 11.29 -10.85 -17.08
N LEU A 186 12.12 -10.37 -16.20
CA LEU A 186 13.50 -10.05 -16.49
C LEU A 186 14.39 -10.65 -15.41
#